data_b548d1d8b14dab6cb5748fb3f677a744
#
_entry.id   b548d1d8b14dab6cb5748fb3f677a744
#
_cell.length_a   1.000
_cell.length_b   1.000
_cell.length_c   1.000
_cell.angle_alpha   90.00
_cell.angle_beta   90.00
_cell.angle_gamma   90.00
#
_symmetry.space_group_name_H-M   'P 1'
#
loop_
_entity.id
_entity.type
_entity.pdbx_description
1 polymer ?
#
loop_
_entity_poly.entity_id
_entity_poly.type
_entity_poly.pdbx_seq_one_letter_code
_entity_poly.pdbx_strand_id
1 'polypeptide(L)' 'ALTVYEKSAEKEQLLTEQVKNLEKSVEYTQALLEYSTGTYLEVLTAQQNLLGAQTAYISSRLSQARAFINLYQALGGGR' A
#
# COMPACT_ATOMS: atom_id res chain seq x y z
N ALA A 1 -23.53 -0.82 4.24
CA ALA A 1 -22.92 -1.61 5.29
C ALA A 1 -21.98 -2.64 4.68
N LEU A 2 -22.51 -3.75 4.18
CA LEU A 2 -21.68 -4.78 3.55
C LEU A 2 -20.91 -4.26 2.35
N THR A 3 -21.55 -3.43 1.53
CA THR A 3 -20.93 -2.88 0.34
C THR A 3 -19.67 -2.07 0.67
N VAL A 4 -19.76 -1.24 1.71
CA VAL A 4 -18.61 -0.43 2.13
C VAL A 4 -17.48 -1.32 2.64
N TYR A 5 -17.84 -2.32 3.41
CA TYR A 5 -16.85 -3.27 3.94
C TYR A 5 -16.15 -4.03 2.81
N GLU A 6 -16.94 -4.50 1.84
CA GLU A 6 -16.40 -5.23 0.70
C GLU A 6 -15.45 -4.36 -0.13
N LYS A 7 -15.82 -3.11 -0.36
CA LYS A 7 -14.97 -2.18 -1.10
C LYS A 7 -13.66 -1.89 -0.37
N SER A 8 -13.70 -1.78 0.95
CA SER A 8 -12.49 -1.60 1.74
C SER A 8 -11.57 -2.81 1.63
N ALA A 9 -12.13 -4.00 1.68
CA ALA A 9 -11.35 -5.23 1.56
C ALA A 9 -10.72 -5.35 0.17
N GLU A 10 -11.48 -5.01 -0.87
CA GLU A 10 -10.97 -5.01 -2.24
C GLU A 10 -9.84 -4.01 -2.41
N LYS A 11 -10.01 -2.81 -1.86
CA LYS A 11 -9.00 -1.77 -1.93
C LYS A 11 -7.70 -2.22 -1.24
N GLU A 12 -7.83 -2.83 -0.07
CA GLU A 12 -6.68 -3.34 0.66
C GLU A 12 -5.94 -4.40 -0.14
N GLN A 13 -6.68 -5.30 -0.77
CA GLN A 13 -6.10 -6.35 -1.59
C GLN A 13 -5.34 -5.76 -2.79
N LEU A 14 -5.93 -4.76 -3.45
CA LEU A 14 -5.29 -4.10 -4.58
C LEU A 14 -4.02 -3.38 -4.15
N LEU A 15 -4.04 -2.71 -3.00
CA LEU A 15 -2.86 -2.02 -2.49
C LEU A 15 -1.77 -3.01 -2.11
N THR A 16 -2.14 -4.15 -1.55
CA THR A 16 -1.17 -5.21 -1.22
C THR A 16 -0.50 -5.74 -2.47
N GLU A 17 -1.28 -5.99 -3.53
CA GLU A 17 -0.74 -6.45 -4.80
C GLU A 17 0.16 -5.39 -5.44
N GLN A 18 -0.23 -4.13 -5.35
CA GLN A 18 0.57 -3.04 -5.88
C GLN A 18 1.93 -2.97 -5.19
N VAL A 19 1.96 -3.05 -3.86
CA VAL A 19 3.21 -3.06 -3.12
C VAL A 19 4.08 -4.23 -3.56
N LYS A 20 3.50 -5.42 -3.68
CA LYS A 20 4.21 -6.61 -4.09
C LYS A 20 4.83 -6.46 -5.48
N ASN A 21 4.05 -5.91 -6.43
CA ASN A 21 4.53 -5.70 -7.79
C ASN A 21 5.64 -4.66 -7.83
N LEU A 22 5.54 -3.63 -7.02
CA LEU A 22 6.58 -2.59 -6.96
C LEU A 22 7.83 -3.08 -6.27
N GLU A 23 7.72 -3.99 -5.30
CA GLU A 23 8.89 -4.65 -4.72
C GLU A 23 9.65 -5.43 -5.79
N LYS A 24 8.93 -6.13 -6.65
CA LYS A 24 9.54 -6.85 -7.77
C LYS A 24 10.20 -5.88 -8.76
N SER A 25 9.58 -4.74 -8.98
CA SER A 25 10.14 -3.71 -9.85
C SER A 25 11.48 -3.20 -9.31
N VAL A 26 11.58 -2.97 -8.00
CA VAL A 26 12.84 -2.56 -7.37
C VAL A 26 13.90 -3.64 -7.57
N GLU A 27 13.56 -4.90 -7.30
CA GLU A 27 14.50 -6.01 -7.50
C GLU A 27 14.98 -6.09 -8.94
N TYR A 28 14.07 -5.92 -9.88
CA TYR A 28 14.39 -5.98 -11.29
C TYR A 28 15.35 -4.86 -11.71
N THR A 29 15.07 -3.63 -11.28
CA THR A 29 15.92 -2.49 -11.62
C THR A 29 17.29 -2.61 -10.96
N GLN A 30 17.37 -3.15 -9.74
CA GLN A 30 18.64 -3.41 -9.09
C GLN A 30 19.45 -4.46 -9.83
N ALA A 31 18.80 -5.50 -10.31
CA ALA A 31 19.46 -6.52 -11.10
C ALA A 31 19.99 -5.95 -12.42
N LEU A 32 19.22 -5.11 -13.09
CA LEU A 32 19.67 -4.46 -14.31
C LEU A 32 20.88 -3.58 -14.06
N LEU A 33 20.90 -2.88 -12.94
CA LEU A 33 22.05 -2.04 -12.58
C LEU A 33 23.29 -2.88 -12.36
N GLU A 34 23.17 -4.03 -11.69
CA GLU A 34 24.28 -4.95 -11.48
C GLU A 34 24.89 -5.44 -12.78
N TYR A 35 24.05 -5.68 -13.80
CA TYR A 35 24.52 -6.16 -15.09
C TYR A 35 24.85 -5.02 -16.04
N SER A 36 24.94 -3.80 -15.54
CA SER A 36 25.29 -2.61 -16.31
C SER A 36 24.35 -2.30 -17.47
N THR A 37 23.11 -2.81 -17.40
CA THR A 37 22.12 -2.52 -18.42
C THR A 37 21.07 -1.52 -17.94
N GLY A 38 21.12 -1.13 -16.66
CA GLY A 38 20.21 -0.16 -16.09
C GLY A 38 20.93 1.04 -15.55
N THR A 39 20.19 2.00 -15.04
CA THR A 39 20.74 3.20 -14.45
C THR A 39 20.33 3.30 -12.98
N TYR A 40 21.14 4.03 -12.22
CA TYR A 40 20.83 4.28 -10.82
C TYR A 40 19.53 5.06 -10.66
N LEU A 41 19.23 5.93 -11.63
CA LEU A 41 17.99 6.69 -11.60
C LEU A 41 16.77 5.77 -11.68
N GLU A 42 16.85 4.71 -12.48
CA GLU A 42 15.77 3.73 -12.56
C GLU A 42 15.51 3.06 -11.22
N VAL A 43 16.59 2.72 -10.49
CA VAL A 43 16.46 2.12 -9.15
C VAL A 43 15.80 3.12 -8.20
N LEU A 44 16.26 4.36 -8.20
CA LEU A 44 15.67 5.38 -7.33
C LEU A 44 14.19 5.61 -7.64
N THR A 45 13.84 5.65 -8.92
CA THR A 45 12.44 5.83 -9.33
C THR A 45 11.59 4.67 -8.83
N ALA A 46 12.08 3.44 -9.01
CA ALA A 46 11.37 2.26 -8.54
C ALA A 46 11.19 2.28 -7.01
N GLN A 47 12.23 2.68 -6.28
CA GLN A 47 12.17 2.77 -4.83
C GLN A 47 11.18 3.84 -4.37
N GLN A 48 11.12 4.98 -5.06
CA GLN A 48 10.16 6.02 -4.73
C GLN A 48 8.72 5.56 -5.00
N ASN A 49 8.52 4.84 -6.09
CA ASN A 49 7.20 4.28 -6.40
C ASN A 49 6.76 3.27 -5.33
N LEU A 50 7.69 2.44 -4.88
CA LEU A 50 7.42 1.48 -3.81
C LEU A 50 7.06 2.20 -2.51
N LEU A 51 7.83 3.21 -2.16
CA LEU A 51 7.57 3.98 -0.94
C LEU A 51 6.19 4.63 -0.98
N GLY A 52 5.81 5.19 -2.14
CA GLY A 52 4.49 5.77 -2.31
C GLY A 52 3.37 4.75 -2.12
N ALA A 53 3.55 3.56 -2.67
CA ALA A 53 2.56 2.49 -2.53
C ALA A 53 2.47 2.00 -1.09
N GLN A 54 3.61 1.86 -0.40
CA GLN A 54 3.64 1.47 0.99
C GLN A 54 2.95 2.51 1.87
N THR A 55 3.18 3.78 1.59
CA THR A 55 2.53 4.88 2.29
C THR A 55 1.03 4.84 2.09
N ALA A 56 0.58 4.61 0.86
CA ALA A 56 -0.84 4.50 0.55
C ALA A 56 -1.48 3.32 1.28
N TYR A 57 -0.77 2.20 1.36
CA TYR A 57 -1.26 1.03 2.08
C TYR A 57 -1.44 1.34 3.57
N ILE A 58 -0.43 1.95 4.19
CA ILE A 58 -0.48 2.31 5.61
C ILE A 58 -1.61 3.30 5.86
N SER A 59 -1.75 4.31 4.99
CA SER A 59 -2.80 5.30 5.10
C SER A 59 -4.19 4.66 5.02
N SER A 60 -4.37 3.70 4.13
CA SER A 60 -5.61 2.96 3.99
C SER A 60 -5.93 2.17 5.25
N ARG A 61 -4.93 1.48 5.82
CA ARG A 61 -5.11 0.73 7.05
C ARG A 61 -5.48 1.64 8.22
N LEU A 62 -4.82 2.79 8.30
CA LEU A 62 -5.12 3.76 9.34
C LEU A 62 -6.54 4.30 9.20
N SER A 63 -6.96 4.58 7.98
CA SER A 63 -8.31 5.04 7.70
C SER A 63 -9.36 4.02 8.14
N GLN A 64 -9.09 2.74 7.88
CA GLN A 64 -9.98 1.65 8.31
C GLN A 64 -10.08 1.58 9.83
N ALA A 65 -8.94 1.74 10.51
CA ALA A 65 -8.91 1.72 11.97
C ALA A 65 -9.71 2.88 12.55
N ARG A 66 -9.56 4.06 11.95
CA ARG A 66 -10.32 5.24 12.40
C ARG A 66 -11.83 5.05 12.19
N ALA A 67 -12.20 4.48 11.07
CA ALA A 67 -13.61 4.21 10.78
C ALA A 67 -14.19 3.23 11.80
N PHE A 68 -13.40 2.22 12.16
CA PHE A 68 -13.82 1.23 13.15
C PHE A 68 -14.01 1.89 14.51
N ILE A 69 -13.07 2.73 14.92
CA ILE A 69 -13.16 3.45 16.19
C ILE A 69 -14.37 4.38 16.21
N ASN A 70 -14.59 5.10 15.13
CA ASN A 70 -15.74 6.00 15.02
C ASN A 70 -17.06 5.24 15.14
N LEU A 71 -17.13 4.08 14.49
CA LEU A 71 -18.32 3.24 14.59
C LEU A 71 -18.55 2.77 16.02
N TYR A 72 -17.50 2.36 16.68
CA TYR A 72 -17.57 1.91 18.07
C TYR A 72 -18.10 3.02 18.97
N GLN A 73 -17.59 4.23 18.81
CA GLN A 73 -18.05 5.37 19.60
C GLN A 73 -19.48 5.75 19.27
N ALA A 74 -19.86 5.68 17.99
CA ALA A 74 -21.23 5.98 17.58
C ALA A 74 -22.24 4.99 18.17
N LEU A 75 -21.83 3.76 18.42
CA LEU A 75 -22.66 2.74 19.04
C LEU A 75 -22.67 2.84 20.57
N GLY A 76 -22.06 3.87 21.12
CA GLY A 76 -22.03 4.09 22.55
C GLY A 76 -20.98 3.25 23.26
N GLY A 77 -19.96 2.83 22.52
CA GLY A 77 -18.84 2.11 23.13
C GLY A 77 -18.20 2.97 24.20
N GLY A 78 -17.82 2.39 25.29
CA GLY A 78 -17.27 3.13 26.41
C GLY A 78 -18.30 3.44 27.50
N ARG A 79 -19.51 3.05 27.31
CA ARG A 79 -20.55 3.21 28.28
C ARG A 79 -20.56 2.05 29.25
#